data_1233bfb7ddf19cf24ddbda0dd64eb6de
#
_entry.id   1233bfb7ddf19cf24ddbda0dd64eb6de
#
_cell.length_a   1.000
_cell.length_b   1.000
_cell.length_c   1.000
_cell.angle_alpha   90.00
_cell.angle_beta   90.00
_cell.angle_gamma   90.00
#
_symmetry.space_group_name_H-M   'P 1'
#
loop_
_entity.id
_entity.type
_entity.pdbx_description
1 polymer ?
#
loop_
_entity_poly.entity_id
_entity_poly.type
_entity_poly.pdbx_seq_one_letter_code
_entity_poly.pdbx_strand_id
1 'polypeptide(L)'
;MKKTSNRLHSLFAALAALILAAALAVPAFAVEGGFADLYYRMNDSANVLTEDEDNELEDALEELSLRQSFDVTIATIESLESVDYDSMEAYADDLYDSCQFGYGPEMDGVLLLVSVGDRKWHISTCGY
;
A
#
# COMPACT_ATOMS: atom_id res chain seq x y z
N MET A 1 -31.60 27.62 -51.09
CA MET A 1 -31.74 27.40 -49.67
C MET A 1 -31.24 26.02 -49.17
N LYS A 2 -30.45 25.24 -49.92
CA LYS A 2 -29.91 23.95 -49.52
C LYS A 2 -28.46 23.99 -49.00
N LYS A 3 -27.79 25.14 -49.00
CA LYS A 3 -26.37 25.27 -48.68
C LYS A 3 -26.06 25.53 -47.20
N THR A 4 -27.04 25.96 -46.44
CA THR A 4 -26.89 26.24 -44.99
C THR A 4 -27.06 24.99 -44.10
N SER A 5 -27.90 24.03 -44.54
CA SER A 5 -28.14 22.79 -43.79
C SER A 5 -26.88 21.90 -43.71
N ASN A 6 -26.12 21.79 -44.79
CA ASN A 6 -24.92 20.96 -44.82
C ASN A 6 -23.78 21.51 -43.96
N ARG A 7 -23.69 22.83 -43.79
CA ARG A 7 -22.70 23.46 -42.91
C ARG A 7 -23.04 23.25 -41.43
N LEU A 8 -24.32 23.25 -41.09
CA LEU A 8 -24.78 23.01 -39.73
C LEU A 8 -24.51 21.56 -39.31
N HIS A 9 -24.81 20.59 -40.17
CA HIS A 9 -24.51 19.18 -39.91
C HIS A 9 -23.00 18.90 -39.82
N SER A 10 -22.19 19.59 -40.63
CA SER A 10 -20.72 19.49 -40.56
C SER A 10 -20.17 20.08 -39.27
N LEU A 11 -20.75 21.18 -38.77
CA LEU A 11 -20.35 21.76 -37.47
C LEU A 11 -20.74 20.89 -36.29
N PHE A 12 -21.94 20.27 -36.33
CA PHE A 12 -22.36 19.32 -35.30
C PHE A 12 -21.50 18.05 -35.30
N ALA A 13 -21.14 17.53 -36.48
CA ALA A 13 -20.24 16.36 -36.59
C ALA A 13 -18.84 16.68 -36.08
N ALA A 14 -18.31 17.87 -36.39
CA ALA A 14 -17.01 18.31 -35.89
C ALA A 14 -16.99 18.52 -34.35
N LEU A 15 -18.09 19.10 -33.81
CA LEU A 15 -18.24 19.30 -32.37
C LEU A 15 -18.40 17.96 -31.63
N ALA A 16 -19.18 17.02 -32.19
CA ALA A 16 -19.33 15.67 -31.62
C ALA A 16 -18.03 14.89 -31.65
N ALA A 17 -17.22 15.00 -32.71
CA ALA A 17 -15.92 14.39 -32.81
C ALA A 17 -14.92 14.98 -31.80
N LEU A 18 -14.98 16.29 -31.54
CA LEU A 18 -14.14 16.97 -30.55
C LEU A 18 -14.50 16.56 -29.13
N ILE A 19 -15.79 16.40 -28.82
CA ILE A 19 -16.27 15.94 -27.51
C ILE A 19 -15.88 14.47 -27.30
N LEU A 20 -15.95 13.63 -28.31
CA LEU A 20 -15.57 12.23 -28.25
C LEU A 20 -14.05 12.07 -28.07
N ALA A 21 -13.24 12.91 -28.71
CA ALA A 21 -11.78 12.93 -28.52
C ALA A 21 -11.38 13.43 -27.14
N ALA A 22 -12.12 14.39 -26.56
CA ALA A 22 -11.90 14.86 -25.20
C ALA A 22 -12.31 13.81 -24.14
N ALA A 23 -13.29 12.97 -24.43
CA ALA A 23 -13.71 11.89 -23.54
C ALA A 23 -12.71 10.70 -23.52
N LEU A 24 -11.86 10.58 -24.55
CA LEU A 24 -10.81 9.55 -24.61
C LEU A 24 -9.46 10.04 -24.05
N ALA A 25 -9.32 11.35 -23.80
CA ALA A 25 -8.22 11.92 -23.06
C ALA A 25 -8.51 11.85 -21.55
N VAL A 26 -8.85 10.69 -21.02
CA VAL A 26 -8.64 10.42 -19.62
C VAL A 26 -7.11 10.48 -19.50
N PRO A 27 -6.51 11.44 -18.75
CA PRO A 27 -5.15 11.25 -18.36
C PRO A 27 -5.15 9.89 -17.66
N ALA A 28 -4.45 8.91 -18.22
CA ALA A 28 -3.96 7.83 -17.42
C ALA A 28 -3.08 8.53 -16.38
N PHE A 29 -3.67 8.90 -15.25
CA PHE A 29 -2.93 8.91 -14.03
C PHE A 29 -2.54 7.43 -13.90
N ALA A 30 -1.42 7.08 -14.49
CA ALA A 30 -0.62 6.03 -13.97
C ALA A 30 -0.43 6.45 -12.51
N VAL A 31 -1.20 5.85 -11.63
CA VAL A 31 -0.82 5.70 -10.26
C VAL A 31 0.47 4.88 -10.37
N GLU A 32 1.57 5.58 -10.57
CA GLU A 32 2.92 5.06 -10.34
C GLU A 32 3.18 5.03 -8.82
N GLY A 33 2.15 4.86 -8.02
CA GLY A 33 2.20 4.40 -6.68
C GLY A 33 1.74 2.95 -6.75
N GLY A 34 2.64 2.03 -6.93
CA GLY A 34 2.37 0.66 -6.56
C GLY A 34 1.97 0.66 -5.08
N PHE A 35 1.30 -0.40 -4.61
CA PHE A 35 0.92 -0.59 -3.21
C PHE A 35 2.07 -0.36 -2.20
N ALA A 36 3.31 -0.24 -2.67
CA ALA A 36 4.49 0.17 -1.91
C ALA A 36 4.39 1.56 -1.25
N ASP A 37 3.63 2.50 -1.82
CA ASP A 37 3.46 3.84 -1.24
C ASP A 37 2.38 3.91 -0.13
N LEU A 38 1.60 2.83 0.04
CA LEU A 38 0.62 2.67 1.11
C LEU A 38 1.14 1.78 2.26
N TYR A 39 2.38 1.40 2.18
CA TYR A 39 2.98 0.40 3.02
C TYR A 39 3.94 1.04 4.02
N TYR A 40 3.58 1.00 5.27
CA TYR A 40 4.40 1.43 6.39
C TYR A 40 5.13 0.22 6.99
N ARG A 41 6.45 0.34 7.19
CA ARG A 41 7.27 -0.70 7.83
C ARG A 41 7.12 -0.70 9.33
N MET A 42 6.71 0.44 9.90
CA MET A 42 6.30 0.54 11.29
C MET A 42 4.78 0.67 11.37
N ASN A 43 4.13 -0.26 12.05
CA ASN A 43 2.69 -0.26 12.28
C ASN A 43 2.42 -0.31 13.79
N ASP A 44 2.27 0.84 14.43
CA ASP A 44 2.04 0.95 15.88
C ASP A 44 0.55 0.97 16.24
N SER A 45 -0.15 -0.15 15.99
CA SER A 45 -1.57 -0.28 16.36
C SER A 45 -1.81 -0.29 17.86
N ALA A 46 -0.81 -0.64 18.66
CA ALA A 46 -0.89 -0.55 20.13
C ALA A 46 -0.69 0.86 20.67
N ASN A 47 -0.28 1.80 19.80
CA ASN A 47 -0.04 3.21 20.14
C ASN A 47 0.92 3.38 21.33
N VAL A 48 2.04 2.66 21.29
CA VAL A 48 3.08 2.69 22.35
C VAL A 48 4.22 3.65 22.02
N LEU A 49 4.30 4.12 20.77
CA LEU A 49 5.28 5.09 20.32
C LEU A 49 4.67 6.50 20.26
N THR A 50 5.50 7.50 20.41
CA THR A 50 5.14 8.87 20.04
C THR A 50 5.23 9.02 18.52
N GLU A 51 4.59 10.03 17.95
CA GLU A 51 4.63 10.32 16.51
C GLU A 51 6.08 10.49 15.99
N ASP A 52 6.94 11.13 16.78
CA ASP A 52 8.35 11.33 16.42
C ASP A 52 9.12 10.00 16.41
N GLU A 53 8.89 9.12 17.40
CA GLU A 53 9.52 7.79 17.48
C GLU A 53 9.02 6.87 16.37
N ASP A 54 7.75 6.92 16.03
CA ASP A 54 7.15 6.14 14.94
C ASP A 54 7.78 6.54 13.59
N ASN A 55 7.85 7.84 13.30
CA ASN A 55 8.47 8.36 12.09
C ASN A 55 9.97 8.03 12.02
N GLU A 56 10.72 8.19 13.12
CA GLU A 56 12.15 7.87 13.16
C GLU A 56 12.40 6.38 12.89
N LEU A 57 11.54 5.52 13.44
CA LEU A 57 11.62 4.07 13.24
C LEU A 57 11.23 3.67 11.82
N GLU A 58 10.18 4.28 11.24
CA GLU A 58 9.80 4.07 9.84
C GLU A 58 10.93 4.41 8.88
N ASP A 59 11.56 5.59 9.03
CA ASP A 59 12.69 6.02 8.21
C ASP A 59 13.87 5.04 8.33
N ALA A 60 14.18 4.58 9.54
CA ALA A 60 15.27 3.64 9.78
C ALA A 60 15.00 2.25 9.17
N LEU A 61 13.76 1.77 9.25
CA LEU A 61 13.34 0.49 8.65
C LEU A 61 13.35 0.57 7.12
N GLU A 62 12.93 1.70 6.54
CA GLU A 62 13.00 1.92 5.10
C GLU A 62 14.44 1.91 4.60
N GLU A 63 15.33 2.68 5.23
CA GLU A 63 16.76 2.72 4.87
C GLU A 63 17.38 1.32 4.96
N LEU A 64 17.10 0.58 6.05
CA LEU A 64 17.60 -0.77 6.25
C LEU A 64 17.10 -1.72 5.16
N SER A 65 15.81 -1.71 4.87
CA SER A 65 15.18 -2.60 3.89
C SER A 65 15.74 -2.36 2.49
N LEU A 66 15.86 -1.11 2.07
CA LEU A 66 16.42 -0.75 0.77
C LEU A 66 17.90 -1.14 0.66
N ARG A 67 18.69 -0.90 1.71
CA ARG A 67 20.12 -1.22 1.73
C ARG A 67 20.38 -2.74 1.65
N GLN A 68 19.50 -3.53 2.25
CA GLN A 68 19.66 -4.98 2.31
C GLN A 68 18.95 -5.72 1.16
N SER A 69 18.10 -5.02 0.38
CA SER A 69 17.16 -5.65 -0.58
C SER A 69 16.34 -6.76 0.09
N PHE A 70 15.90 -6.49 1.31
CA PHE A 70 15.21 -7.41 2.21
C PHE A 70 14.30 -6.58 3.12
N ASP A 71 13.04 -6.91 3.19
CA ASP A 71 12.09 -6.09 3.93
C ASP A 71 12.13 -6.36 5.44
N VAL A 72 12.18 -5.31 6.23
CA VAL A 72 12.17 -5.38 7.70
C VAL A 72 11.01 -4.56 8.23
N THR A 73 10.05 -5.24 8.83
CA THR A 73 8.80 -4.64 9.27
C THR A 73 8.55 -4.92 10.74
N ILE A 74 7.97 -3.96 11.45
CA ILE A 74 7.55 -4.09 12.85
C ILE A 74 6.07 -3.75 12.96
N ALA A 75 5.32 -4.58 13.68
CA ALA A 75 3.93 -4.30 14.03
C ALA A 75 3.71 -4.48 15.53
N THR A 76 2.94 -3.58 16.14
CA THR A 76 2.48 -3.70 17.52
C THR A 76 0.97 -3.84 17.57
N ILE A 77 0.47 -4.66 18.48
CA ILE A 77 -0.95 -4.81 18.79
C ILE A 77 -1.17 -4.75 20.30
N GLU A 78 -2.36 -4.31 20.71
CA GLU A 78 -2.73 -4.31 22.13
C GLU A 78 -2.75 -5.73 22.70
N SER A 79 -3.47 -6.65 22.04
CA SER A 79 -3.56 -8.06 22.41
C SER A 79 -4.04 -8.90 21.22
N LEU A 80 -3.87 -10.22 21.29
CA LEU A 80 -4.45 -11.15 20.32
C LEU A 80 -5.98 -11.10 20.30
N GLU A 81 -6.61 -10.88 21.46
CA GLU A 81 -8.06 -10.70 21.56
C GLU A 81 -8.53 -9.48 20.77
N SER A 82 -7.76 -8.38 20.76
CA SER A 82 -8.14 -7.14 20.05
C SER A 82 -8.16 -7.30 18.52
N VAL A 83 -7.48 -8.30 18.00
CA VAL A 83 -7.41 -8.62 16.56
C VAL A 83 -8.14 -9.92 16.21
N ASP A 84 -8.82 -10.56 17.18
CA ASP A 84 -9.60 -11.80 17.02
C ASP A 84 -8.76 -13.00 16.54
N TYR A 85 -7.57 -13.15 17.14
CA TYR A 85 -6.67 -14.27 16.88
C TYR A 85 -6.29 -15.00 18.16
N ASP A 86 -6.06 -16.30 18.05
CA ASP A 86 -5.64 -17.17 19.15
C ASP A 86 -4.10 -17.39 19.20
N SER A 87 -3.41 -17.05 18.12
CA SER A 87 -1.98 -17.33 17.94
C SER A 87 -1.24 -16.13 17.34
N MET A 88 -0.08 -15.81 17.91
CA MET A 88 0.84 -14.79 17.38
C MET A 88 1.34 -15.17 15.99
N GLU A 89 1.63 -16.45 15.77
CA GLU A 89 2.08 -16.99 14.49
C GLU A 89 1.01 -16.79 13.40
N ALA A 90 -0.22 -17.24 13.66
CA ALA A 90 -1.31 -17.14 12.70
C ALA A 90 -1.60 -15.68 12.31
N TYR A 91 -1.61 -14.77 13.29
CA TYR A 91 -1.82 -13.35 13.01
C TYR A 91 -0.65 -12.73 12.25
N ALA A 92 0.59 -13.06 12.60
CA ALA A 92 1.78 -12.54 11.93
C ALA A 92 1.84 -12.98 10.45
N ASP A 93 1.52 -14.25 10.17
CA ASP A 93 1.53 -14.79 8.82
C ASP A 93 0.41 -14.16 7.97
N ASP A 94 -0.81 -14.06 8.50
CA ASP A 94 -1.93 -13.41 7.82
C ASP A 94 -1.67 -11.91 7.59
N LEU A 95 -1.03 -11.22 8.55
CA LEU A 95 -0.65 -9.82 8.41
C LEU A 95 0.42 -9.65 7.34
N TYR A 96 1.42 -10.53 7.31
CA TYR A 96 2.47 -10.53 6.30
C TYR A 96 1.89 -10.65 4.89
N ASP A 97 1.01 -11.63 4.68
CA ASP A 97 0.38 -11.90 3.40
C ASP A 97 -0.61 -10.80 2.99
N SER A 98 -1.44 -10.34 3.92
CA SER A 98 -2.48 -9.33 3.66
C SER A 98 -1.91 -7.96 3.31
N CYS A 99 -0.83 -7.57 3.98
CA CYS A 99 -0.13 -6.31 3.72
C CYS A 99 0.88 -6.43 2.57
N GLN A 100 1.10 -7.64 2.05
CA GLN A 100 2.08 -7.92 1.00
C GLN A 100 3.49 -7.44 1.39
N PHE A 101 3.87 -7.68 2.66
CA PHE A 101 5.21 -7.39 3.12
C PHE A 101 6.23 -8.21 2.35
N GLY A 102 7.45 -7.69 2.21
CA GLY A 102 8.54 -8.37 1.53
C GLY A 102 9.09 -7.60 0.34
N TYR A 103 10.37 -7.80 0.08
CA TYR A 103 11.11 -7.16 -0.97
C TYR A 103 11.17 -8.06 -2.22
N GLY A 104 10.89 -7.47 -3.38
CA GLY A 104 11.01 -8.17 -4.66
C GLY A 104 9.94 -9.24 -4.90
N PRO A 105 10.10 -10.04 -5.99
CA PRO A 105 9.08 -11.01 -6.40
C PRO A 105 8.95 -12.23 -5.47
N GLU A 106 9.99 -12.53 -4.69
CA GLU A 106 10.00 -13.64 -3.73
C GLU A 106 9.46 -13.21 -2.34
N MET A 107 9.11 -11.93 -2.19
CA MET A 107 8.58 -11.38 -0.94
C MET A 107 9.56 -11.56 0.23
N ASP A 108 10.86 -11.35 -0.02
CA ASP A 108 11.91 -11.56 0.97
C ASP A 108 11.81 -10.55 2.12
N GLY A 109 11.65 -11.05 3.33
CA GLY A 109 11.53 -10.15 4.47
C GLY A 109 11.28 -10.82 5.81
N VAL A 110 11.16 -9.97 6.83
CA VAL A 110 10.90 -10.33 8.21
C VAL A 110 9.89 -9.36 8.84
N LEU A 111 8.93 -9.90 9.54
CA LEU A 111 7.99 -9.16 10.39
C LEU A 111 8.25 -9.50 11.86
N LEU A 112 8.54 -8.49 12.68
CA LEU A 112 8.47 -8.57 14.12
C LEU A 112 7.10 -8.11 14.61
N LEU A 113 6.30 -9.03 15.13
CA LEU A 113 5.02 -8.74 15.76
C LEU A 113 5.16 -8.70 17.28
N VAL A 114 4.67 -7.64 17.92
CA VAL A 114 4.67 -7.47 19.38
C VAL A 114 3.25 -7.27 19.88
N SER A 115 2.79 -8.14 20.78
CA SER A 115 1.55 -7.97 21.53
C SER A 115 1.87 -7.42 22.93
N VAL A 116 1.56 -6.16 23.15
CA VAL A 116 1.94 -5.42 24.36
C VAL A 116 1.20 -5.94 25.59
N GLY A 117 -0.12 -6.08 25.49
CA GLY A 117 -0.96 -6.56 26.60
C GLY A 117 -0.70 -8.02 26.94
N ASP A 118 -0.46 -8.87 25.96
CA ASP A 118 -0.11 -10.29 26.17
C ASP A 118 1.34 -10.51 26.59
N ARG A 119 2.20 -9.48 26.43
CA ARG A 119 3.67 -9.59 26.64
C ARG A 119 4.30 -10.69 25.81
N LYS A 120 3.88 -10.79 24.55
CA LYS A 120 4.34 -11.78 23.58
C LYS A 120 4.93 -11.09 22.36
N TRP A 121 5.78 -11.81 21.67
CA TRP A 121 6.28 -11.40 20.36
C TRP A 121 6.45 -12.64 19.47
N HIS A 122 6.46 -12.41 18.16
CA HIS A 122 6.69 -13.42 17.15
C HIS A 122 7.45 -12.80 15.97
N ILE A 123 8.30 -13.60 15.33
CA ILE A 123 8.98 -13.23 14.10
C ILE A 123 8.47 -14.16 12.99
N SER A 124 7.85 -13.58 11.97
CA SER A 124 7.51 -14.26 10.73
C SER A 124 8.52 -13.88 9.66
N THR A 125 8.90 -14.83 8.82
CA THR A 125 9.87 -14.63 7.72
C THR A 125 9.35 -15.25 6.45
N CYS A 126 9.60 -14.57 5.31
CA CYS A 126 9.31 -15.08 3.99
C CYS A 126 10.56 -14.97 3.10
N GLY A 127 10.65 -15.83 2.08
CA GLY A 127 11.79 -15.88 1.17
C GLY A 127 12.96 -16.71 1.68
N TYR A 128 14.13 -16.50 1.07
CA TYR A 128 15.37 -17.26 1.35
C TYR A 128 16.42 -16.39 2.01
#